data_3bf89c75373593f8cd4a0ead06c2246f
#
_entry.id   3bf89c75373593f8cd4a0ead06c2246f
#
_cell.length_a   1.000
_cell.length_b   1.000
_cell.length_c   1.000
_cell.angle_alpha   90.00
_cell.angle_beta   90.00
_cell.angle_gamma   90.00
#
_symmetry.space_group_name_H-M   'P 1'
#
loop_
_entity.id
_entity.type
_entity.pdbx_description
1 polymer ?
#
loop_
_entity_poly.entity_id
_entity_poly.type
_entity_poly.pdbx_seq_one_letter_code
_entity_poly.pdbx_strand_id
1 'polypeptide(L)'
;RAPSGRARALFLFGGLAQNGPLGLLALGEMHGFTVVNYDIANGDPFDLRRREVQNRLLGEIAARAYAFVFAAPPTRTYSSHHVPRLRSPAEPGGITPIPRAFARSVRDETALAHFALTAIAAAADAHVIYGLEHLSADHPEQGTIWHHPATAAIAARPTSDGLDTAPRADGNCTHILGHRVWLAGLRPLLSAASDHPLLHQQALLEQGALAVRAMAAQGDRLVAMPS
;
A
#
# COMPACT_ATOMS: atom_id res chain seq x y z
N ARG A 1 -5.91 -25.00 -15.03
CA ARG A 1 -6.94 -24.12 -15.63
C ARG A 1 -6.98 -22.86 -14.81
N ALA A 2 -6.49 -21.73 -15.36
CA ALA A 2 -6.69 -20.44 -14.73
C ALA A 2 -8.19 -20.20 -14.52
N PRO A 3 -8.63 -19.71 -13.36
CA PRO A 3 -10.02 -19.35 -13.17
C PRO A 3 -10.39 -18.30 -14.22
N SER A 4 -11.50 -18.51 -14.93
CA SER A 4 -12.03 -17.63 -15.99
C SER A 4 -12.57 -16.29 -15.47
N GLY A 5 -12.03 -15.76 -14.38
CA GLY A 5 -12.41 -14.51 -13.74
C GLY A 5 -11.29 -13.46 -13.83
N ARG A 6 -11.67 -12.19 -13.79
CA ARG A 6 -10.73 -11.07 -13.68
C ARG A 6 -9.84 -11.26 -12.44
N ALA A 7 -8.56 -10.90 -12.53
CA ALA A 7 -7.66 -10.87 -11.38
C ALA A 7 -8.20 -9.93 -10.30
N ARG A 8 -8.06 -10.29 -9.01
CA ARG A 8 -8.50 -9.44 -7.90
C ARG A 8 -7.34 -8.55 -7.43
N ALA A 9 -7.62 -7.28 -7.22
CA ALA A 9 -6.70 -6.34 -6.58
C ALA A 9 -7.27 -5.88 -5.23
N LEU A 10 -6.48 -5.96 -4.18
CA LEU A 10 -6.82 -5.50 -2.83
C LEU A 10 -6.21 -4.14 -2.57
N PHE A 11 -7.04 -3.16 -2.23
CA PHE A 11 -6.63 -1.86 -1.75
C PHE A 11 -7.01 -1.72 -0.27
N LEU A 12 -6.01 -1.44 0.56
CA LEU A 12 -6.16 -1.11 1.97
C LEU A 12 -5.98 0.40 2.13
N PHE A 13 -6.98 1.05 2.74
CA PHE A 13 -7.02 2.51 2.94
C PHE A 13 -7.16 3.30 1.62
N GLY A 14 -7.92 2.76 0.67
CA GLY A 14 -8.13 3.39 -0.64
C GLY A 14 -9.15 4.53 -0.67
N GLY A 15 -9.64 4.98 0.48
CA GLY A 15 -10.66 6.02 0.59
C GLY A 15 -12.07 5.54 0.22
N LEU A 16 -12.97 6.50 0.00
CA LEU A 16 -14.33 6.21 -0.45
C LEU A 16 -14.32 5.49 -1.81
N ALA A 17 -15.09 4.40 -1.90
CA ALA A 17 -15.40 3.77 -3.16
C ALA A 17 -16.27 4.71 -4.00
N GLN A 18 -15.63 5.50 -4.86
CA GLN A 18 -16.34 6.39 -5.75
C GLN A 18 -16.94 5.59 -6.91
N ASN A 19 -18.25 5.69 -7.10
CA ASN A 19 -19.00 5.05 -8.18
C ASN A 19 -18.91 5.83 -9.52
N GLY A 20 -18.00 6.79 -9.64
CA GLY A 20 -17.79 7.53 -10.87
C GLY A 20 -16.87 6.81 -11.85
N PRO A 21 -16.87 7.19 -13.14
CA PRO A 21 -16.03 6.55 -14.18
C PRO A 21 -14.52 6.68 -13.92
N LEU A 22 -14.12 7.58 -13.03
CA LEU A 22 -12.73 7.77 -12.57
C LEU A 22 -12.50 7.25 -11.15
N GLY A 23 -13.45 6.54 -10.55
CA GLY A 23 -13.29 5.94 -9.23
C GLY A 23 -12.38 4.71 -9.27
N LEU A 24 -11.81 4.36 -8.12
CA LEU A 24 -10.87 3.22 -8.00
C LEU A 24 -11.44 1.91 -8.56
N LEU A 25 -12.74 1.65 -8.38
CA LEU A 25 -13.40 0.44 -8.88
C LEU A 25 -13.45 0.42 -10.41
N ALA A 26 -13.88 1.53 -11.03
CA ALA A 26 -13.98 1.65 -12.48
C ALA A 26 -12.59 1.61 -13.15
N LEU A 27 -11.59 2.29 -12.59
CA LEU A 27 -10.21 2.22 -13.05
C LEU A 27 -9.66 0.79 -12.95
N GLY A 28 -9.96 0.07 -11.88
CA GLY A 28 -9.56 -1.32 -11.73
C GLY A 28 -10.14 -2.20 -12.84
N GLU A 29 -11.42 -2.04 -13.15
CA GLU A 29 -12.08 -2.78 -14.24
C GLU A 29 -11.47 -2.50 -15.62
N MET A 30 -11.13 -1.24 -15.90
CA MET A 30 -10.44 -0.83 -17.14
C MET A 30 -9.09 -1.54 -17.31
N HIS A 31 -8.37 -1.79 -16.20
CA HIS A 31 -7.08 -2.48 -16.20
C HIS A 31 -7.18 -4.01 -15.98
N GLY A 32 -8.39 -4.56 -15.95
CA GLY A 32 -8.63 -6.00 -15.89
C GLY A 32 -8.66 -6.57 -14.47
N PHE A 33 -8.82 -5.73 -13.45
CA PHE A 33 -9.00 -6.15 -12.06
C PHE A 33 -10.46 -6.08 -11.61
N THR A 34 -10.82 -6.99 -10.70
CA THR A 34 -11.90 -6.75 -9.74
C THR A 34 -11.27 -6.16 -8.48
N VAL A 35 -11.52 -4.88 -8.24
CA VAL A 35 -10.97 -4.18 -7.07
C VAL A 35 -11.79 -4.45 -5.82
N VAL A 36 -11.11 -4.79 -4.74
CA VAL A 36 -11.64 -4.92 -3.39
C VAL A 36 -11.01 -3.84 -2.53
N ASN A 37 -11.82 -2.88 -2.05
CA ASN A 37 -11.34 -1.71 -1.31
C ASN A 37 -11.80 -1.75 0.14
N TYR A 38 -10.83 -1.78 1.07
CA TYR A 38 -11.06 -1.73 2.51
C TYR A 38 -10.64 -0.38 3.07
N ASP A 39 -11.62 0.42 3.43
CA ASP A 39 -11.47 1.69 4.13
C ASP A 39 -12.71 1.93 4.99
N ILE A 40 -12.56 2.41 6.22
CA ILE A 40 -13.67 2.73 7.12
C ILE A 40 -14.67 3.75 6.53
N ALA A 41 -14.21 4.58 5.60
CA ALA A 41 -15.07 5.49 4.85
C ALA A 41 -16.17 4.77 4.04
N ASN A 42 -16.01 3.46 3.78
CA ASN A 42 -16.99 2.60 3.11
C ASN A 42 -17.92 1.87 4.10
N GLY A 43 -17.83 2.16 5.40
CA GLY A 43 -18.68 1.62 6.46
C GLY A 43 -18.01 0.52 7.30
N ASP A 44 -18.71 0.09 8.36
CA ASP A 44 -18.20 -0.82 9.38
C ASP A 44 -17.63 -2.17 8.87
N PRO A 45 -18.21 -2.82 7.84
CA PRO A 45 -17.65 -4.07 7.32
C PRO A 45 -16.23 -3.94 6.76
N PHE A 46 -15.81 -2.70 6.45
CA PHE A 46 -14.50 -2.37 5.88
C PHE A 46 -13.53 -1.74 6.89
N ASP A 47 -13.90 -1.76 8.19
CA ASP A 47 -13.06 -1.22 9.26
C ASP A 47 -11.86 -2.15 9.54
N LEU A 48 -10.69 -1.70 9.12
CA LEU A 48 -9.42 -2.41 9.28
C LEU A 48 -8.89 -2.40 10.73
N ARG A 49 -9.57 -1.77 11.69
CA ARG A 49 -9.27 -1.91 13.13
C ARG A 49 -9.84 -3.19 13.71
N ARG A 50 -10.80 -3.82 13.03
CA ARG A 50 -11.44 -5.05 13.47
C ARG A 50 -10.58 -6.27 13.18
N ARG A 51 -10.25 -7.02 14.23
CA ARG A 51 -9.35 -8.17 14.15
C ARG A 51 -9.86 -9.28 13.23
N GLU A 52 -11.19 -9.47 13.19
CA GLU A 52 -11.83 -10.45 12.30
C GLU A 52 -11.60 -10.10 10.82
N VAL A 53 -11.69 -8.80 10.48
CA VAL A 53 -11.43 -8.30 9.13
C VAL A 53 -9.95 -8.52 8.78
N GLN A 54 -9.04 -8.14 9.68
CA GLN A 54 -7.60 -8.33 9.49
C GLN A 54 -7.26 -9.80 9.26
N ASN A 55 -7.72 -10.70 10.13
CA ASN A 55 -7.41 -12.14 10.04
C ASN A 55 -7.94 -12.76 8.75
N ARG A 56 -9.17 -12.39 8.34
CA ARG A 56 -9.73 -12.84 7.07
C ARG A 56 -8.88 -12.39 5.88
N LEU A 57 -8.52 -11.11 5.83
CA LEU A 57 -7.70 -10.56 4.73
C LEU A 57 -6.32 -11.20 4.67
N LEU A 58 -5.66 -11.41 5.80
CA LEU A 58 -4.37 -12.11 5.84
C LEU A 58 -4.50 -13.55 5.33
N GLY A 59 -5.56 -14.26 5.67
CA GLY A 59 -5.85 -15.60 5.14
C GLY A 59 -6.08 -15.58 3.62
N GLU A 60 -6.84 -14.61 3.10
CA GLU A 60 -7.08 -14.44 1.66
C GLU A 60 -5.79 -14.09 0.91
N ILE A 61 -4.92 -13.23 1.46
CA ILE A 61 -3.61 -12.90 0.88
C ILE A 61 -2.71 -14.13 0.84
N ALA A 62 -2.59 -14.86 1.95
CA ALA A 62 -1.79 -16.09 2.04
C ALA A 62 -2.28 -17.17 1.06
N ALA A 63 -3.59 -17.26 0.85
CA ALA A 63 -4.21 -18.16 -0.14
C ALA A 63 -4.08 -17.64 -1.60
N ARG A 64 -3.38 -16.52 -1.85
CA ARG A 64 -3.24 -15.88 -3.17
C ARG A 64 -4.58 -15.53 -3.84
N ALA A 65 -5.58 -15.15 -3.04
CA ALA A 65 -6.87 -14.71 -3.55
C ALA A 65 -6.78 -13.38 -4.30
N TYR A 66 -5.68 -12.65 -4.16
CA TYR A 66 -5.38 -11.39 -4.82
C TYR A 66 -4.12 -11.53 -5.68
N ALA A 67 -4.13 -10.91 -6.85
CA ALA A 67 -2.96 -10.80 -7.72
C ALA A 67 -2.12 -9.55 -7.41
N PHE A 68 -2.75 -8.53 -6.79
CA PHE A 68 -2.14 -7.27 -6.40
C PHE A 68 -2.68 -6.82 -5.03
N VAL A 69 -1.78 -6.38 -4.14
CA VAL A 69 -2.11 -5.83 -2.82
C VAL A 69 -1.45 -4.48 -2.67
N PHE A 70 -2.22 -3.44 -2.40
CA PHE A 70 -1.73 -2.09 -2.16
C PHE A 70 -2.23 -1.55 -0.83
N ALA A 71 -1.37 -0.87 -0.07
CA ALA A 71 -1.72 -0.26 1.20
C ALA A 71 -1.20 1.19 1.28
N ALA A 72 -2.08 2.12 1.67
CA ALA A 72 -1.75 3.51 1.96
C ALA A 72 -2.31 3.90 3.34
N PRO A 73 -1.69 3.46 4.45
CA PRO A 73 -2.23 3.68 5.78
C PRO A 73 -2.29 5.16 6.13
N PRO A 74 -3.19 5.57 7.07
CA PRO A 74 -3.38 6.96 7.46
C PRO A 74 -2.07 7.62 7.94
N THR A 75 -1.86 8.87 7.52
CA THR A 75 -0.62 9.61 7.75
C THR A 75 -0.77 10.81 8.67
N ARG A 76 -1.99 11.13 9.16
CA ARG A 76 -2.28 12.37 9.88
C ARG A 76 -1.39 12.57 11.10
N THR A 77 -1.15 11.54 11.93
CA THR A 77 -0.31 11.66 13.12
C THR A 77 1.19 11.54 12.83
N TYR A 78 1.55 11.28 11.58
CA TYR A 78 2.94 11.22 11.09
C TYR A 78 3.42 12.57 10.52
N SER A 79 2.53 13.56 10.40
CA SER A 79 2.88 14.89 9.86
C SER A 79 3.91 15.60 10.73
N SER A 80 4.89 16.25 10.08
CA SER A 80 5.88 17.12 10.72
C SER A 80 5.28 18.39 11.33
N HIS A 81 4.04 18.76 10.95
CA HIS A 81 3.36 19.97 11.41
C HIS A 81 2.76 19.87 12.83
N HIS A 82 2.79 18.69 13.47
CA HIS A 82 2.31 18.58 14.85
C HIS A 82 3.24 19.25 15.85
N VAL A 83 2.65 20.08 16.74
CA VAL A 83 3.34 20.69 17.88
C VAL A 83 2.53 20.34 19.15
N PRO A 84 3.10 19.55 20.07
CA PRO A 84 4.39 18.86 20.01
C PRO A 84 4.38 17.75 18.94
N ARG A 85 5.55 17.32 18.49
CA ARG A 85 5.69 16.15 17.61
C ARG A 85 5.10 14.92 18.27
N LEU A 86 4.45 14.09 17.47
CA LEU A 86 3.78 12.87 17.96
C LEU A 86 4.62 11.61 17.76
N ARG A 87 5.61 11.66 16.87
CA ARG A 87 6.45 10.52 16.48
C ARG A 87 7.89 10.98 16.20
N SER A 88 8.84 10.06 16.40
CA SER A 88 10.25 10.25 16.04
C SER A 88 10.77 9.00 15.31
N PRO A 89 11.95 9.07 14.66
CA PRO A 89 12.58 7.88 14.07
C PRO A 89 12.84 6.76 15.10
N ALA A 90 13.17 7.12 16.35
CA ALA A 90 13.39 6.16 17.43
C ALA A 90 12.07 5.58 17.97
N GLU A 91 10.98 6.35 17.90
CA GLU A 91 9.66 5.98 18.38
C GLU A 91 8.60 6.19 17.28
N PRO A 92 8.63 5.43 16.16
CA PRO A 92 7.70 5.60 15.05
C PRO A 92 6.26 5.23 15.42
N GLY A 93 6.07 4.46 16.49
CA GLY A 93 4.77 4.13 17.07
C GLY A 93 4.14 5.24 17.92
N GLY A 94 4.92 6.29 18.24
CA GLY A 94 4.50 7.43 19.08
C GLY A 94 5.46 7.70 20.22
N ILE A 95 5.84 8.97 20.41
CA ILE A 95 6.73 9.40 21.49
C ILE A 95 6.03 9.28 22.86
N THR A 96 6.80 9.01 23.90
CA THR A 96 6.26 8.90 25.28
C THR A 96 6.76 10.06 26.16
N PRO A 97 5.85 10.81 26.84
CA PRO A 97 4.40 10.65 26.91
C PRO A 97 3.66 11.28 25.71
N ILE A 98 2.63 10.61 25.18
CA ILE A 98 1.76 11.18 24.16
C ILE A 98 0.77 12.13 24.81
N PRO A 99 0.57 13.37 24.30
CA PRO A 99 -0.47 14.27 24.79
C PRO A 99 -1.86 13.63 24.69
N ARG A 100 -2.67 13.75 25.76
CA ARG A 100 -3.99 13.08 25.87
C ARG A 100 -4.90 13.32 24.66
N ALA A 101 -4.87 14.53 24.10
CA ALA A 101 -5.69 14.89 22.94
C ALA A 101 -5.37 14.05 21.69
N PHE A 102 -4.15 13.52 21.56
CA PHE A 102 -3.70 12.75 20.40
C PHE A 102 -3.56 11.24 20.68
N ALA A 103 -3.62 10.82 21.95
CA ALA A 103 -3.31 9.45 22.35
C ALA A 103 -4.14 8.38 21.62
N ARG A 104 -5.43 8.64 21.41
CA ARG A 104 -6.31 7.74 20.63
C ARG A 104 -5.89 7.68 19.16
N SER A 105 -5.74 8.84 18.51
CA SER A 105 -5.38 8.90 17.08
C SER A 105 -4.02 8.25 16.81
N VAL A 106 -3.01 8.52 17.66
CA VAL A 106 -1.68 7.90 17.52
C VAL A 106 -1.77 6.38 17.65
N ARG A 107 -2.51 5.88 18.65
CA ARG A 107 -2.70 4.43 18.83
C ARG A 107 -3.42 3.78 17.67
N ASP A 108 -4.53 4.38 17.22
CA ASP A 108 -5.34 3.84 16.13
C ASP A 108 -4.53 3.80 14.82
N GLU A 109 -3.86 4.90 14.46
CA GLU A 109 -3.02 4.95 13.25
C GLU A 109 -1.79 4.03 13.34
N THR A 110 -1.21 3.85 14.53
CA THR A 110 -0.12 2.88 14.73
C THR A 110 -0.61 1.45 14.48
N ALA A 111 -1.78 1.09 15.00
CA ALA A 111 -2.36 -0.23 14.78
C ALA A 111 -2.66 -0.48 13.29
N LEU A 112 -3.19 0.52 12.59
CA LEU A 112 -3.45 0.45 11.14
C LEU A 112 -2.16 0.36 10.32
N ALA A 113 -1.12 1.11 10.68
CA ALA A 113 0.20 1.02 10.05
C ALA A 113 0.83 -0.38 10.24
N HIS A 114 0.75 -0.95 11.45
CA HIS A 114 1.20 -2.32 11.72
C HIS A 114 0.44 -3.34 10.89
N PHE A 115 -0.87 -3.21 10.77
CA PHE A 115 -1.66 -4.09 9.92
C PHE A 115 -1.26 -3.97 8.44
N ALA A 116 -1.06 -2.74 7.93
CA ALA A 116 -0.56 -2.52 6.57
C ALA A 116 0.76 -3.24 6.32
N LEU A 117 1.73 -3.08 7.21
CA LEU A 117 3.03 -3.77 7.14
C LEU A 117 2.87 -5.29 7.17
N THR A 118 2.00 -5.83 8.03
CA THR A 118 1.72 -7.26 8.10
C THR A 118 1.11 -7.78 6.81
N ALA A 119 0.16 -7.05 6.22
CA ALA A 119 -0.48 -7.42 4.96
C ALA A 119 0.51 -7.40 3.78
N ILE A 120 1.37 -6.40 3.70
CA ILE A 120 2.42 -6.31 2.68
C ILE A 120 3.47 -7.42 2.85
N ALA A 121 3.87 -7.73 4.08
CA ALA A 121 4.75 -8.86 4.36
C ALA A 121 4.13 -10.18 3.92
N ALA A 122 2.85 -10.42 4.24
CA ALA A 122 2.12 -11.62 3.82
C ALA A 122 2.00 -11.72 2.28
N ALA A 123 1.76 -10.59 1.58
CA ALA A 123 1.73 -10.55 0.12
C ALA A 123 3.08 -10.93 -0.49
N ALA A 124 4.18 -10.39 0.07
CA ALA A 124 5.53 -10.72 -0.37
C ALA A 124 5.86 -12.21 -0.13
N ASP A 125 5.47 -12.78 1.01
CA ASP A 125 5.65 -14.21 1.33
C ASP A 125 4.82 -15.11 0.40
N ALA A 126 3.63 -14.66 0.02
CA ALA A 126 2.77 -15.35 -0.94
C ALA A 126 3.18 -15.14 -2.41
N HIS A 127 4.25 -14.40 -2.70
CA HIS A 127 4.67 -14.03 -4.05
C HIS A 127 3.57 -13.30 -4.84
N VAL A 128 2.80 -12.47 -4.18
CA VAL A 128 1.81 -11.55 -4.77
C VAL A 128 2.49 -10.22 -5.06
N ILE A 129 2.11 -9.53 -6.13
CA ILE A 129 2.57 -8.15 -6.38
C ILE A 129 2.05 -7.24 -5.26
N TYR A 130 2.89 -6.42 -4.70
CA TYR A 130 2.53 -5.55 -3.58
C TYR A 130 3.11 -4.14 -3.69
N GLY A 131 2.46 -3.19 -3.01
CA GLY A 131 2.91 -1.83 -2.82
C GLY A 131 2.44 -1.24 -1.49
N LEU A 132 3.30 -0.45 -0.87
CA LEU A 132 3.04 0.33 0.34
C LEU A 132 3.41 1.77 0.07
N GLU A 133 2.46 2.68 0.24
CA GLU A 133 2.69 4.12 0.12
C GLU A 133 2.53 4.79 1.48
N HIS A 134 3.43 5.70 1.82
CA HIS A 134 3.35 6.51 3.03
C HIS A 134 4.17 7.79 2.86
N LEU A 135 3.95 8.79 3.74
CA LEU A 135 4.76 10.00 3.78
C LEU A 135 6.25 9.66 3.86
N SER A 136 7.05 10.31 3.04
CA SER A 136 8.50 10.33 3.22
C SER A 136 8.86 11.22 4.43
N ALA A 137 10.08 11.06 4.95
CA ALA A 137 10.55 11.92 6.03
C ALA A 137 11.05 13.24 5.44
N ASP A 138 10.24 14.29 5.50
CA ASP A 138 10.64 15.64 5.07
C ASP A 138 11.61 16.30 6.05
N HIS A 139 11.76 15.73 7.24
CA HIS A 139 12.62 16.22 8.31
C HIS A 139 13.32 15.05 9.02
N PRO A 140 14.63 15.13 9.32
CA PRO A 140 15.38 14.01 9.91
C PRO A 140 14.84 13.52 11.27
N GLU A 141 14.09 14.37 11.98
CA GLU A 141 13.46 14.00 13.25
C GLU A 141 12.03 13.50 13.11
N GLN A 142 11.49 13.43 11.89
CA GLN A 142 10.13 12.96 11.63
C GLN A 142 10.07 11.43 11.68
N GLY A 143 9.28 10.89 12.61
CA GLY A 143 8.97 9.46 12.65
C GLY A 143 7.96 9.10 11.56
N THR A 144 8.32 8.18 10.70
CA THR A 144 7.45 7.64 9.64
C THR A 144 7.37 6.12 9.74
N ILE A 145 6.49 5.50 8.96
CA ILE A 145 6.41 4.04 8.86
C ILE A 145 7.73 3.42 8.38
N TRP A 146 8.55 4.18 7.66
CA TRP A 146 9.85 3.74 7.12
C TRP A 146 10.90 3.45 8.20
N HIS A 147 10.74 4.02 9.40
CA HIS A 147 11.58 3.74 10.57
C HIS A 147 11.15 2.48 11.33
N HIS A 148 10.04 1.85 10.94
CA HIS A 148 9.55 0.65 11.62
C HIS A 148 10.41 -0.57 11.22
N PRO A 149 10.83 -1.44 12.17
CA PRO A 149 11.66 -2.63 11.86
C PRO A 149 11.04 -3.56 10.81
N ALA A 150 9.71 -3.70 10.81
CA ALA A 150 9.02 -4.52 9.80
C ALA A 150 9.18 -3.96 8.38
N THR A 151 9.27 -2.63 8.22
CA THR A 151 9.52 -2.02 6.90
C THR A 151 10.92 -2.38 6.40
N ALA A 152 11.93 -2.31 7.26
CA ALA A 152 13.30 -2.71 6.92
C ALA A 152 13.35 -4.19 6.50
N ALA A 153 12.63 -5.07 7.20
CA ALA A 153 12.54 -6.49 6.85
C ALA A 153 11.86 -6.73 5.49
N ILE A 154 10.85 -5.93 5.12
CA ILE A 154 10.23 -6.00 3.79
C ILE A 154 11.20 -5.46 2.72
N ALA A 155 11.83 -4.32 2.96
CA ALA A 155 12.76 -3.68 2.03
C ALA A 155 14.00 -4.54 1.73
N ALA A 156 14.44 -5.35 2.69
CA ALA A 156 15.58 -6.25 2.52
C ALA A 156 15.30 -7.46 1.60
N ARG A 157 14.05 -7.68 1.19
CA ARG A 157 13.69 -8.80 0.30
C ARG A 157 14.21 -8.56 -1.12
N PRO A 158 14.73 -9.59 -1.83
CA PRO A 158 15.25 -9.44 -3.19
C PRO A 158 14.25 -8.92 -4.22
N THR A 159 12.96 -9.11 -3.94
CA THR A 159 11.84 -8.65 -4.79
C THR A 159 11.37 -7.23 -4.48
N SER A 160 11.88 -6.62 -3.41
CA SER A 160 11.50 -5.28 -2.97
C SER A 160 12.37 -4.20 -3.61
N ASP A 161 11.79 -3.01 -3.80
CA ASP A 161 12.48 -1.77 -4.18
C ASP A 161 11.73 -0.58 -3.57
N GLY A 162 12.34 0.60 -3.57
CA GLY A 162 11.77 1.86 -3.09
C GLY A 162 11.75 2.93 -4.16
N LEU A 163 10.78 3.82 -4.07
CA LEU A 163 10.61 4.95 -4.98
C LEU A 163 10.08 6.16 -4.21
N ASP A 164 10.83 7.27 -4.24
CA ASP A 164 10.34 8.57 -3.78
C ASP A 164 9.52 9.23 -4.89
N THR A 165 8.34 9.74 -4.53
CA THR A 165 7.51 10.52 -5.43
C THR A 165 7.97 11.99 -5.40
N ALA A 166 7.63 12.74 -6.45
CA ALA A 166 7.83 14.18 -6.46
C ALA A 166 6.99 14.86 -5.35
N PRO A 167 7.43 16.04 -4.85
CA PRO A 167 6.62 16.83 -3.91
C PRO A 167 5.24 17.11 -4.49
N ARG A 168 4.21 16.95 -3.66
CA ARG A 168 2.82 17.27 -4.00
C ARG A 168 2.57 18.77 -3.77
N ALA A 169 1.45 19.28 -4.29
CA ALA A 169 1.04 20.68 -4.11
C ALA A 169 0.90 21.09 -2.62
N ASP A 170 0.67 20.14 -1.71
CA ASP A 170 0.64 20.34 -0.26
C ASP A 170 2.04 20.36 0.39
N GLY A 171 3.11 20.25 -0.40
CA GLY A 171 4.48 20.21 0.06
C GLY A 171 4.94 18.86 0.64
N ASN A 172 4.07 17.86 0.68
CA ASN A 172 4.40 16.53 1.19
C ASN A 172 4.95 15.64 0.07
N CYS A 173 6.03 14.91 0.35
CA CYS A 173 6.49 13.81 -0.49
C CYS A 173 5.94 12.49 0.05
N THR A 174 5.74 11.51 -0.82
CA THR A 174 5.48 10.15 -0.40
C THR A 174 6.61 9.22 -0.87
N HIS A 175 6.84 8.17 -0.09
CA HIS A 175 7.72 7.08 -0.48
C HIS A 175 6.87 5.84 -0.75
N ILE A 176 7.20 5.10 -1.82
CA ILE A 176 6.55 3.85 -2.18
C ILE A 176 7.57 2.72 -2.06
N LEU A 177 7.26 1.74 -1.23
CA LEU A 177 7.98 0.47 -1.15
C LEU A 177 7.13 -0.60 -1.84
N GLY A 178 7.71 -1.40 -2.72
CA GLY A 178 6.92 -2.40 -3.40
C GLY A 178 7.71 -3.43 -4.18
N HIS A 179 6.98 -4.27 -4.91
CA HIS A 179 7.57 -5.29 -5.75
C HIS A 179 8.37 -4.65 -6.91
N ARG A 180 9.62 -5.04 -7.09
CA ARG A 180 10.57 -4.44 -8.05
C ARG A 180 10.02 -4.34 -9.48
N VAL A 181 9.37 -5.39 -9.97
CA VAL A 181 8.81 -5.42 -11.33
C VAL A 181 7.72 -4.36 -11.50
N TRP A 182 6.89 -4.16 -10.47
CA TRP A 182 5.86 -3.14 -10.45
C TRP A 182 6.45 -1.73 -10.41
N LEU A 183 7.40 -1.47 -9.50
CA LEU A 183 8.01 -0.16 -9.35
C LEU A 183 8.83 0.26 -10.57
N ALA A 184 9.48 -0.66 -11.27
CA ALA A 184 10.21 -0.34 -12.49
C ALA A 184 9.31 0.28 -13.58
N GLY A 185 8.08 -0.21 -13.70
CA GLY A 185 7.09 0.36 -14.62
C GLY A 185 6.38 1.60 -14.09
N LEU A 186 6.23 1.72 -12.76
CA LEU A 186 5.54 2.83 -12.13
C LEU A 186 6.37 4.14 -12.16
N ARG A 187 7.69 4.05 -12.04
CA ARG A 187 8.61 5.18 -11.93
C ARG A 187 8.44 6.25 -13.03
N PRO A 188 8.36 5.91 -14.33
CA PRO A 188 8.14 6.92 -15.37
C PRO A 188 6.77 7.59 -15.31
N LEU A 189 5.73 6.88 -14.87
CA LEU A 189 4.36 7.39 -14.83
C LEU A 189 4.14 8.35 -13.66
N LEU A 190 4.73 8.09 -12.51
CA LEU A 190 4.62 8.98 -11.34
C LEU A 190 5.32 10.31 -11.58
N SER A 191 6.42 10.35 -12.32
CA SER A 191 7.07 11.60 -12.69
C SER A 191 6.21 12.49 -13.60
N ALA A 192 5.29 11.90 -14.35
CA ALA A 192 4.34 12.62 -15.22
C ALA A 192 3.02 12.98 -14.53
N ALA A 193 2.68 12.28 -13.42
CA ALA A 193 1.38 12.36 -12.74
C ALA A 193 1.42 13.14 -11.42
N SER A 194 2.50 13.90 -11.16
CA SER A 194 2.86 14.43 -9.83
C SER A 194 1.76 15.20 -9.09
N ASP A 195 0.80 15.82 -9.80
CA ASP A 195 -0.13 16.77 -9.18
C ASP A 195 -1.61 16.34 -9.20
N HIS A 196 -1.94 15.15 -9.74
CA HIS A 196 -3.33 14.74 -9.88
C HIS A 196 -3.63 13.38 -9.23
N PRO A 197 -4.43 13.32 -8.14
CA PRO A 197 -4.70 12.07 -7.40
C PRO A 197 -5.28 10.93 -8.25
N LEU A 198 -6.11 11.25 -9.25
CA LEU A 198 -6.70 10.24 -10.14
C LEU A 198 -5.66 9.63 -11.09
N LEU A 199 -4.74 10.43 -11.63
CA LEU A 199 -3.64 9.94 -12.46
C LEU A 199 -2.69 9.07 -11.65
N HIS A 200 -2.48 9.39 -10.37
CA HIS A 200 -1.71 8.55 -9.46
C HIS A 200 -2.37 7.17 -9.26
N GLN A 201 -3.67 7.12 -8.94
CA GLN A 201 -4.40 5.85 -8.79
C GLN A 201 -4.44 5.04 -10.09
N GLN A 202 -4.61 5.70 -11.23
CA GLN A 202 -4.57 5.07 -12.55
C GLN A 202 -3.21 4.44 -12.81
N ALA A 203 -2.10 5.15 -12.56
CA ALA A 203 -0.75 4.64 -12.72
C ALA A 203 -0.49 3.40 -11.86
N LEU A 204 -0.93 3.41 -10.59
CA LEU A 204 -0.80 2.28 -9.67
C LEU A 204 -1.48 1.02 -10.23
N LEU A 205 -2.71 1.15 -10.74
CA LEU A 205 -3.50 0.03 -11.27
C LEU A 205 -2.97 -0.47 -12.61
N GLU A 206 -2.63 0.43 -13.52
CA GLU A 206 -2.09 0.08 -14.84
C GLU A 206 -0.80 -0.73 -14.68
N GLN A 207 0.14 -0.25 -13.89
CA GLN A 207 1.39 -0.95 -13.65
C GLN A 207 1.21 -2.23 -12.83
N GLY A 208 0.23 -2.27 -11.91
CA GLY A 208 -0.16 -3.49 -11.23
C GLY A 208 -0.60 -4.57 -12.21
N ALA A 209 -1.43 -4.22 -13.19
CA ALA A 209 -1.90 -5.15 -14.21
C ALA A 209 -0.76 -5.65 -15.12
N LEU A 210 0.15 -4.77 -15.51
CA LEU A 210 1.32 -5.13 -16.32
C LEU A 210 2.26 -6.05 -15.56
N ALA A 211 2.54 -5.77 -14.28
CA ALA A 211 3.39 -6.60 -13.44
C ALA A 211 2.81 -8.00 -13.22
N VAL A 212 1.50 -8.10 -12.97
CA VAL A 212 0.79 -9.40 -12.83
C VAL A 212 0.90 -10.22 -14.12
N ARG A 213 0.68 -9.59 -15.29
CA ARG A 213 0.82 -10.28 -16.60
C ARG A 213 2.26 -10.74 -16.85
N ALA A 214 3.25 -9.90 -16.52
CA ALA A 214 4.66 -10.25 -16.67
C ALA A 214 5.06 -11.45 -15.82
N MET A 215 4.59 -11.51 -14.56
CA MET A 215 4.85 -12.65 -13.67
C MET A 215 4.15 -13.93 -14.15
N ALA A 216 2.92 -13.85 -14.62
CA ALA A 216 2.21 -15.00 -15.19
C ALA A 216 2.97 -15.58 -16.39
N ALA A 217 3.44 -14.71 -17.30
CA ALA A 217 4.22 -15.13 -18.46
C ALA A 217 5.57 -15.78 -18.10
N GLN A 218 6.19 -15.37 -17.00
CA GLN A 218 7.41 -16.01 -16.48
C GLN A 218 7.11 -17.38 -15.86
N GLY A 219 6.00 -17.50 -15.12
CA GLY A 219 5.55 -18.79 -14.54
C GLY A 219 5.27 -19.83 -15.61
N ASP A 220 4.59 -19.45 -16.69
CA ASP A 220 4.31 -20.33 -17.83
C ASP A 220 5.60 -20.78 -18.54
N ARG A 221 6.62 -19.90 -18.62
CA ARG A 221 7.94 -20.26 -19.18
C ARG A 221 8.71 -21.24 -18.31
N LEU A 222 8.63 -21.10 -16.98
CA LEU A 222 9.30 -22.03 -16.05
C LEU A 222 8.67 -23.43 -16.08
N VAL A 223 7.36 -23.53 -16.31
CA VAL A 223 6.65 -24.82 -16.47
C VAL A 223 6.94 -25.46 -17.82
N ALA A 224 7.27 -24.67 -18.84
CA ALA A 224 7.57 -25.17 -20.20
C ALA A 224 9.03 -25.57 -20.43
N MET A 225 9.93 -25.40 -19.46
CA MET A 225 11.32 -25.87 -19.57
C MET A 225 11.38 -27.37 -19.23
N PRO A 226 11.76 -28.24 -20.17
CA PRO A 226 11.98 -29.65 -19.86
C PRO A 226 13.15 -29.81 -18.91
N SER A 227 12.96 -30.63 -17.89
CA SER A 227 13.98 -31.11 -16.94
C SER A 227 15.10 -31.90 -17.64
#